data_5036f1dd2d5dfa0f6a31326325c67b48
#
_entry.id   5036f1dd2d5dfa0f6a31326325c67b48
#
_cell.length_a   1.000
_cell.length_b   1.000
_cell.length_c   1.000
_cell.angle_alpha   90.00
_cell.angle_beta   90.00
_cell.angle_gamma   90.00
#
_symmetry.space_group_name_H-M   'P 1'
#
loop_
_entity.id
_entity.type
_entity.pdbx_description
1 polymer ?
#
loop_
_entity_poly.entity_id
_entity_poly.type
_entity_poly.pdbx_seq_one_letter_code
_entity_poly.pdbx_strand_id
1 'polypeptide(L)'
;MIVSNLVSARIEVITPLDFGTILISDHTNISRVQIGVNGRNVTSGPVHLVSGGQAAELIISSLPVLQNVSVSTNIVTSKLSHSNLAVQGISLVKLEHVDRVFSDTQGNASLKVGGTIEINAQPFQYPDGVYQVWVDIEVNY
;
A
#
# COMPACT_ATOMS: atom_id res chain seq x y z
N MET A 1 6.83 -3.61 2.73
CA MET A 1 6.75 -2.19 3.11
C MET A 1 7.85 -1.85 4.09
N ILE A 2 8.64 -0.87 3.76
CA ILE A 2 9.70 -0.37 4.64
C ILE A 2 9.14 0.80 5.44
N VAL A 3 9.43 0.81 6.73
CA VAL A 3 8.96 1.83 7.64
C VAL A 3 10.17 2.52 8.26
N SER A 4 10.26 3.85 8.13
CA SER A 4 11.32 4.64 8.73
C SER A 4 10.78 5.62 9.75
N ASN A 5 11.53 5.83 10.80
CA ASN A 5 11.21 6.75 11.88
C ASN A 5 12.28 7.82 12.00
N LEU A 6 11.86 9.07 12.14
CA LEU A 6 12.79 10.17 12.36
C LEU A 6 13.21 10.31 13.82
N VAL A 7 12.47 9.80 14.75
CA VAL A 7 12.80 9.79 16.18
C VAL A 7 12.32 8.46 16.76
N SER A 8 12.22 8.32 18.03
CA SER A 8 11.91 7.08 18.73
C SER A 8 10.52 6.48 18.52
N ALA A 9 9.71 7.00 17.59
CA ALA A 9 8.43 6.40 17.26
C ALA A 9 8.61 5.00 16.65
N ARG A 10 7.72 4.08 17.03
CA ARG A 10 7.72 2.71 16.54
C ARG A 10 6.48 2.48 15.69
N ILE A 11 6.64 1.83 14.55
CA ILE A 11 5.52 1.47 13.69
C ILE A 11 5.44 -0.05 13.61
N GLU A 12 4.25 -0.57 13.90
CA GLU A 12 3.95 -1.99 13.79
C GLU A 12 2.88 -2.20 12.73
N VAL A 13 3.15 -3.11 11.79
CA VAL A 13 2.17 -3.49 10.77
C VAL A 13 1.31 -4.60 11.34
N ILE A 14 0.04 -4.29 11.61
CA ILE A 14 -0.94 -5.28 12.08
C ILE A 14 -1.47 -6.07 10.89
N THR A 15 -1.81 -5.36 9.82
CA THR A 15 -2.31 -5.95 8.59
C THR A 15 -1.61 -5.29 7.42
N PRO A 16 -0.95 -6.03 6.52
CA PRO A 16 -0.30 -5.44 5.36
C PRO A 16 -1.33 -4.99 4.32
N LEU A 17 -0.96 -4.01 3.52
CA LEU A 17 -1.72 -3.66 2.32
C LEU A 17 -1.63 -4.82 1.33
N ASP A 18 -2.78 -5.32 0.93
CA ASP A 18 -2.89 -6.47 0.04
C ASP A 18 -3.90 -6.13 -1.07
N PHE A 19 -3.49 -6.27 -2.30
CA PHE A 19 -4.37 -6.04 -3.45
C PHE A 19 -5.17 -7.27 -3.84
N GLY A 20 -5.00 -8.38 -3.13
CA GLY A 20 -5.74 -9.61 -3.36
C GLY A 20 -5.12 -10.48 -4.45
N THR A 21 -5.90 -11.45 -4.88
CA THR A 21 -5.53 -12.33 -5.99
C THR A 21 -6.24 -11.85 -7.25
N ILE A 22 -5.47 -11.55 -8.28
CA ILE A 22 -5.93 -10.88 -9.48
C ILE A 22 -5.73 -11.78 -10.68
N LEU A 23 -6.78 -11.90 -11.51
CA LEU A 23 -6.72 -12.53 -12.82
C LEU A 23 -6.76 -11.46 -13.89
N ILE A 24 -5.74 -11.40 -14.74
CA ILE A 24 -5.69 -10.48 -15.87
C ILE A 24 -6.24 -11.23 -17.09
N SER A 25 -7.42 -10.82 -17.57
CA SER A 25 -8.08 -11.47 -18.69
C SER A 25 -7.60 -10.97 -20.05
N ASP A 26 -7.02 -9.78 -20.09
CA ASP A 26 -6.46 -9.21 -21.31
C ASP A 26 -5.26 -8.33 -20.97
N HIS A 27 -4.06 -8.83 -21.27
CA HIS A 27 -2.82 -8.10 -21.01
C HIS A 27 -2.53 -7.00 -22.02
N THR A 28 -3.35 -6.80 -23.03
CA THR A 28 -3.19 -5.77 -24.08
C THR A 28 -3.89 -4.46 -23.73
N ASN A 29 -4.62 -4.41 -22.63
CA ASN A 29 -5.30 -3.21 -22.13
C ASN A 29 -4.87 -2.89 -20.71
N ILE A 30 -4.95 -1.61 -20.35
CA ILE A 30 -4.60 -1.13 -19.01
C ILE A 30 -5.68 -1.53 -18.02
N SER A 31 -5.23 -2.00 -16.85
CA SER A 31 -6.09 -2.31 -15.71
C SER A 31 -5.63 -1.56 -14.47
N ARG A 32 -6.55 -1.32 -13.55
CA ARG A 32 -6.28 -0.73 -12.24
C ARG A 32 -6.99 -1.49 -11.15
N VAL A 33 -6.33 -1.58 -9.99
CA VAL A 33 -6.92 -2.13 -8.78
C VAL A 33 -6.67 -1.13 -7.66
N GLN A 34 -7.74 -0.73 -6.99
CA GLN A 34 -7.70 0.22 -5.89
C GLN A 34 -8.27 -0.41 -4.63
N ILE A 35 -7.54 -0.28 -3.54
CA ILE A 35 -7.99 -0.62 -2.20
C ILE A 35 -8.10 0.67 -1.41
N GLY A 36 -9.32 1.05 -1.04
CA GLY A 36 -9.55 2.23 -0.21
C GLY A 36 -9.17 2.00 1.25
N VAL A 37 -8.99 3.08 1.99
CA VAL A 37 -8.69 3.02 3.43
C VAL A 37 -9.80 2.31 4.23
N ASN A 38 -11.02 2.30 3.71
CA ASN A 38 -12.16 1.57 4.29
C ASN A 38 -12.20 0.09 3.87
N GLY A 39 -11.21 -0.39 3.13
CA GLY A 39 -11.15 -1.77 2.64
C GLY A 39 -11.93 -2.02 1.35
N ARG A 40 -12.53 -0.99 0.75
CA ARG A 40 -13.30 -1.15 -0.49
C ARG A 40 -12.38 -1.42 -1.67
N ASN A 41 -12.72 -2.46 -2.43
CA ASN A 41 -11.99 -2.86 -3.63
C ASN A 41 -12.70 -2.29 -4.86
N VAL A 42 -11.93 -1.63 -5.73
CA VAL A 42 -12.43 -1.08 -7.00
C VAL A 42 -11.47 -1.50 -8.10
N THR A 43 -12.02 -2.08 -9.16
CA THR A 43 -11.23 -2.48 -10.33
C THR A 43 -11.72 -1.77 -11.58
N SER A 44 -10.82 -1.56 -12.52
CA SER A 44 -11.14 -1.09 -13.86
C SER A 44 -10.26 -1.80 -14.89
N GLY A 45 -10.79 -1.95 -16.11
CA GLY A 45 -10.10 -2.68 -17.16
C GLY A 45 -10.30 -4.19 -17.06
N PRO A 46 -9.59 -4.96 -17.90
CA PRO A 46 -9.77 -6.41 -18.03
C PRO A 46 -9.07 -7.17 -16.90
N VAL A 47 -9.50 -6.96 -15.67
CA VAL A 47 -8.98 -7.58 -14.46
C VAL A 47 -10.12 -8.07 -13.59
N HIS A 48 -9.95 -9.23 -12.97
CA HIS A 48 -10.91 -9.81 -12.05
C HIS A 48 -10.24 -10.11 -10.72
N LEU A 49 -10.90 -9.76 -9.61
CA LEU A 49 -10.47 -10.18 -8.29
C LEU A 49 -10.98 -11.59 -8.01
N VAL A 50 -10.07 -12.53 -7.90
CA VAL A 50 -10.38 -13.90 -7.46
C VAL A 50 -10.62 -13.92 -5.95
N SER A 51 -9.79 -13.17 -5.20
CA SER A 51 -10.02 -12.84 -3.80
C SER A 51 -9.74 -11.38 -3.57
N GLY A 52 -10.54 -10.75 -2.69
CA GLY A 52 -10.42 -9.33 -2.40
C GLY A 52 -9.15 -8.99 -1.64
N GLY A 53 -8.71 -7.74 -1.79
CA GLY A 53 -7.61 -7.19 -1.02
C GLY A 53 -8.08 -6.50 0.25
N GLN A 54 -7.13 -5.95 0.99
CA GLN A 54 -7.38 -5.25 2.24
C GLN A 54 -6.45 -4.06 2.40
N ALA A 55 -6.93 -3.00 3.07
CA ALA A 55 -6.09 -1.89 3.46
C ALA A 55 -5.08 -2.32 4.52
N ALA A 56 -3.93 -1.65 4.55
CA ALA A 56 -2.98 -1.81 5.64
C ALA A 56 -3.55 -1.21 6.92
N GLU A 57 -3.22 -1.84 8.04
CA GLU A 57 -3.49 -1.31 9.37
C GLU A 57 -2.19 -1.27 10.15
N LEU A 58 -1.84 -0.08 10.64
CA LEU A 58 -0.59 0.18 11.34
C LEU A 58 -0.89 0.76 12.72
N ILE A 59 -0.06 0.41 13.70
CA ILE A 59 -0.06 1.07 15.00
C ILE A 59 1.27 1.81 15.16
N ILE A 60 1.17 3.09 15.49
CA ILE A 60 2.31 3.95 15.77
C ILE A 60 2.36 4.14 17.27
N SER A 61 3.49 3.86 17.88
CA SER A 61 3.68 3.95 19.32
C SER A 61 4.90 4.79 19.67
N SER A 62 5.10 5.03 20.98
CA SER A 62 6.17 5.88 21.50
C SER A 62 6.06 7.32 20.99
N LEU A 63 4.85 7.80 20.80
CA LEU A 63 4.56 9.17 20.43
C LEU A 63 4.36 10.05 21.67
N PRO A 64 4.55 11.38 21.55
CA PRO A 64 4.03 12.30 22.55
C PRO A 64 2.53 12.09 22.73
N VAL A 65 2.05 12.12 23.96
CA VAL A 65 0.63 11.84 24.25
C VAL A 65 -0.27 13.01 23.84
N LEU A 66 -1.47 12.70 23.39
CA LEU A 66 -2.54 13.69 23.10
C LEU A 66 -2.08 14.79 22.12
N GLN A 67 -1.35 14.40 21.08
CA GLN A 67 -0.85 15.34 20.07
C GLN A 67 -1.18 14.88 18.66
N ASN A 68 -1.28 15.85 17.76
CA ASN A 68 -1.34 15.60 16.33
C ASN A 68 0.04 15.21 15.81
N VAL A 69 0.09 14.18 15.01
CA VAL A 69 1.30 13.66 14.40
C VAL A 69 1.10 13.62 12.90
N SER A 70 2.04 14.19 12.16
CA SER A 70 2.02 14.17 10.70
C SER A 70 2.50 12.83 10.18
N VAL A 71 1.81 12.31 9.18
CA VAL A 71 2.17 11.07 8.49
C VAL A 71 2.39 11.37 7.02
N SER A 72 3.51 10.93 6.50
CA SER A 72 3.81 10.99 5.07
C SER A 72 4.28 9.63 4.57
N THR A 73 4.03 9.37 3.31
CA THR A 73 4.47 8.14 2.66
C THR A 73 5.31 8.47 1.44
N ASN A 74 6.29 7.62 1.16
CA ASN A 74 7.13 7.76 -0.02
C ASN A 74 7.19 6.42 -0.74
N ILE A 75 6.86 6.42 -2.02
CA ILE A 75 6.99 5.26 -2.89
C ILE A 75 8.44 5.21 -3.35
N VAL A 76 9.25 4.35 -2.73
CA VAL A 76 10.69 4.22 -3.01
C VAL A 76 10.90 3.70 -4.42
N THR A 77 10.15 2.66 -4.76
CA THR A 77 10.14 2.07 -6.10
C THR A 77 8.68 1.84 -6.49
N SER A 78 8.26 2.43 -7.60
CA SER A 78 6.87 2.30 -8.04
C SER A 78 6.56 0.94 -8.66
N LYS A 79 7.55 0.25 -9.22
CA LYS A 79 7.35 -1.03 -9.90
C LYS A 79 7.31 -2.18 -8.91
N LEU A 80 6.31 -3.04 -9.06
CA LEU A 80 6.22 -4.26 -8.28
C LEU A 80 7.29 -5.26 -8.73
N SER A 81 7.80 -6.04 -7.78
CA SER A 81 8.78 -7.09 -8.06
C SER A 81 8.13 -8.48 -8.00
N HIS A 82 8.63 -9.37 -8.82
CA HIS A 82 8.26 -10.78 -8.86
C HIS A 82 9.56 -11.58 -8.81
N SER A 83 9.66 -12.53 -7.88
CA SER A 83 10.90 -13.32 -7.70
C SER A 83 12.15 -12.43 -7.53
N ASN A 84 12.04 -11.33 -6.77
CA ASN A 84 13.09 -10.33 -6.51
C ASN A 84 13.55 -9.53 -7.75
N LEU A 85 12.86 -9.66 -8.87
CA LEU A 85 13.12 -8.87 -10.07
C LEU A 85 11.97 -7.86 -10.27
N ALA A 86 12.33 -6.62 -10.61
CA ALA A 86 11.33 -5.61 -10.95
C ALA A 86 10.58 -6.04 -12.21
N VAL A 87 9.25 -5.98 -12.16
CA VAL A 87 8.39 -6.33 -13.28
C VAL A 87 8.00 -5.05 -14.02
N GLN A 88 8.25 -5.04 -15.32
CA GLN A 88 7.81 -3.94 -16.15
C GLN A 88 6.29 -3.95 -16.25
N GLY A 89 5.67 -2.80 -16.04
CA GLY A 89 4.27 -2.60 -16.33
C GLY A 89 3.30 -2.74 -15.17
N ILE A 90 3.69 -3.24 -14.00
CA ILE A 90 2.84 -3.19 -12.79
C ILE A 90 3.47 -2.20 -11.82
N SER A 91 2.73 -1.17 -11.47
CA SER A 91 3.24 -0.08 -10.64
C SER A 91 2.26 0.29 -9.53
N LEU A 92 2.80 0.60 -8.36
CA LEU A 92 2.05 1.28 -7.31
C LEU A 92 2.05 2.77 -7.66
N VAL A 93 0.88 3.32 -7.98
CA VAL A 93 0.77 4.69 -8.48
C VAL A 93 0.27 5.66 -7.43
N LYS A 94 -0.36 5.16 -6.36
CA LYS A 94 -0.92 6.01 -5.32
C LYS A 94 -1.03 5.26 -4.00
N LEU A 95 -0.77 5.98 -2.91
CA LEU A 95 -1.11 5.56 -1.55
C LEU A 95 -2.14 6.54 -0.99
N GLU A 96 -3.07 6.03 -0.22
CA GLU A 96 -4.16 6.80 0.39
C GLU A 96 -4.13 6.61 1.90
N HIS A 97 -4.05 7.69 2.64
CA HIS A 97 -4.09 7.72 4.10
C HIS A 97 -4.43 9.13 4.59
N VAL A 98 -4.78 9.25 5.85
CA VAL A 98 -4.91 10.57 6.47
C VAL A 98 -3.53 11.20 6.66
N ASP A 99 -3.46 12.52 6.57
CA ASP A 99 -2.20 13.24 6.72
C ASP A 99 -1.75 13.36 8.17
N ARG A 100 -2.66 13.24 9.10
CA ARG A 100 -2.42 13.37 10.53
C ARG A 100 -3.20 12.35 11.31
N VAL A 101 -2.58 11.87 12.38
CA VAL A 101 -3.21 11.03 13.39
C VAL A 101 -3.08 11.71 14.74
N PHE A 102 -3.99 11.41 15.65
CA PHE A 102 -3.97 11.95 17.00
C PHE A 102 -3.57 10.82 17.96
N SER A 103 -2.51 11.05 18.73
CA SER A 103 -2.04 10.07 19.71
C SER A 103 -2.95 10.05 20.92
N ASP A 104 -3.12 8.87 21.51
CA ASP A 104 -3.93 8.67 22.72
C ASP A 104 -3.12 8.98 24.00
N THR A 105 -3.72 8.67 25.15
CA THR A 105 -3.09 8.91 26.46
C THR A 105 -1.87 8.04 26.71
N GLN A 106 -1.63 7.03 25.89
CA GLN A 106 -0.48 6.13 25.99
C GLN A 106 0.55 6.38 24.88
N GLY A 107 0.33 7.38 24.04
CA GLY A 107 1.24 7.68 22.93
C GLY A 107 1.07 6.76 21.73
N ASN A 108 -0.10 6.18 21.53
CA ASN A 108 -0.41 5.30 20.40
C ASN A 108 -1.37 5.97 19.45
N ALA A 109 -1.24 5.63 18.17
CA ALA A 109 -2.17 6.05 17.13
C ALA A 109 -2.31 4.94 16.09
N SER A 110 -3.46 4.84 15.46
CA SER A 110 -3.69 3.89 14.39
C SER A 110 -3.75 4.60 13.05
N LEU A 111 -3.26 3.94 12.01
CA LEU A 111 -3.25 4.45 10.64
C LEU A 111 -3.72 3.35 9.70
N LYS A 112 -4.59 3.70 8.77
CA LYS A 112 -4.98 2.84 7.66
C LYS A 112 -4.43 3.40 6.37
N VAL A 113 -3.91 2.52 5.53
CA VAL A 113 -3.32 2.89 4.24
C VAL A 113 -3.95 2.03 3.16
N GLY A 114 -4.54 2.70 2.18
CA GLY A 114 -4.98 2.10 0.94
C GLY A 114 -4.03 2.45 -0.19
N GLY A 115 -4.30 1.94 -1.37
CA GLY A 115 -3.44 2.23 -2.51
C GLY A 115 -4.07 1.84 -3.84
N THR A 116 -3.40 2.22 -4.90
CA THR A 116 -3.80 1.90 -6.27
C THR A 116 -2.60 1.36 -7.03
N ILE A 117 -2.78 0.21 -7.67
CA ILE A 117 -1.83 -0.31 -8.64
C ILE A 117 -2.38 -0.16 -10.05
N GLU A 118 -1.49 0.06 -10.98
CA GLU A 118 -1.80 0.13 -12.41
C GLU A 118 -1.04 -0.99 -13.13
N ILE A 119 -1.76 -1.70 -13.99
CA ILE A 119 -1.22 -2.79 -14.79
C ILE A 119 -1.25 -2.33 -16.24
N ASN A 120 -0.09 -2.06 -16.79
CA ASN A 120 0.04 -1.55 -18.15
C ASN A 120 -0.20 -2.66 -19.18
N ALA A 121 -0.61 -2.22 -20.37
CA ALA A 121 -0.69 -3.10 -21.53
C ALA A 121 0.71 -3.56 -21.95
N GLN A 122 0.82 -4.83 -22.34
CA GLN A 122 2.06 -5.38 -22.87
C GLN A 122 1.78 -6.52 -23.84
N PRO A 123 2.74 -6.88 -24.73
CA PRO A 123 2.49 -7.89 -25.77
C PRO A 123 2.46 -9.33 -25.30
N PHE A 124 2.83 -9.62 -24.05
CA PHE A 124 2.83 -10.96 -23.47
C PHE A 124 2.23 -10.97 -22.07
N GLN A 125 1.83 -12.14 -21.62
CA GLN A 125 1.18 -12.29 -20.32
C GLN A 125 2.15 -12.02 -19.17
N TYR A 126 1.59 -11.50 -18.08
CA TYR A 126 2.31 -11.39 -16.82
C TYR A 126 2.49 -12.78 -16.20
N PRO A 127 3.69 -13.11 -15.68
CA PRO A 127 3.90 -14.40 -15.02
C PRO A 127 3.04 -14.52 -13.76
N ASP A 128 2.59 -15.74 -13.50
CA ASP A 128 1.91 -16.04 -12.24
C ASP A 128 2.87 -15.96 -11.06
N GLY A 129 2.34 -15.61 -9.91
CA GLY A 129 3.11 -15.59 -8.68
C GLY A 129 2.78 -14.42 -7.78
N VAL A 130 3.63 -14.17 -6.81
CA VAL A 130 3.47 -13.10 -5.83
C VAL A 130 4.24 -11.87 -6.27
N TYR A 131 3.55 -10.75 -6.29
CA TYR A 131 4.11 -9.44 -6.64
C TYR A 131 4.13 -8.56 -5.40
N GLN A 132 5.21 -7.82 -5.18
CA GLN A 132 5.34 -6.98 -4.00
C GLN A 132 6.10 -5.69 -4.29
N VAL A 133 5.90 -4.70 -3.42
CA VAL A 133 6.51 -3.37 -3.52
C VAL A 133 6.83 -2.86 -2.11
N TRP A 134 7.84 -2.02 -2.01
CA TRP A 134 8.29 -1.43 -0.75
C TRP A 134 7.91 0.04 -0.70
N VAL A 135 7.40 0.45 0.46
CA VAL A 135 6.96 1.82 0.72
C VAL A 135 7.55 2.29 2.04
N ASP A 136 8.02 3.54 2.08
CA ASP A 136 8.46 4.19 3.32
C ASP A 136 7.31 4.97 3.93
N ILE A 137 7.18 4.88 5.25
CA ILE A 137 6.24 5.68 6.04
C ILE A 137 7.05 6.50 7.03
N GLU A 138 6.84 7.81 7.02
CA GLU A 138 7.47 8.74 7.93
C GLU A 138 6.44 9.35 8.87
N VAL A 139 6.85 9.49 10.13
CA VAL A 139 6.05 10.08 11.19
C VAL A 139 6.83 11.26 11.76
N ASN A 140 6.19 12.43 11.78
CA ASN A 140 6.78 13.67 12.29
C ASN A 140 5.91 14.27 13.40
N TYR A 141 6.56 14.68 14.46
CA TYR A 141 5.90 15.33 15.62
C TYR A 141 6.80 16.32 16.34
#